data_2e46bba485eb55722df4190607580ac4
#
_entry.id   2e46bba485eb55722df4190607580ac4
#
_cell.length_a   1.000
_cell.length_b   1.000
_cell.length_c   1.000
_cell.angle_alpha   90.00
_cell.angle_beta   90.00
_cell.angle_gamma   90.00
#
_symmetry.space_group_name_H-M   'P 1'
#
loop_
_entity.id
_entity.type
_entity.pdbx_description
1 polymer ?
#
loop_
_entity_poly.entity_id
_entity_poly.type
_entity_poly.pdbx_seq_one_letter_code
_entity_poly.pdbx_strand_id
1 'polypeptide(L)'
;AVNLASEYFRVLPIIVEKDYYVTMILRELSKRLGFVVFKGGTSLSKCHKAIKRFSEDIDITIDSKLSQGQMKKLKEVIKEISSILGLSIPNIDETRSRRSYNRYILEYQSVLSDSDDAVQPAVLMETSFAEVSFPTVVMPVRSYIGDMMMEEAPKELKNFGLEPFEMKVQGLDRTLVDKVFAICDYYMQDRVKKHSRHTYDIYKLIDLVPQTKEFKAL
;
A
#
# COMPACT_ATOMS: atom_id res chain seq x y z
N ALA A 1 0.02 -7.30 21.39
CA ALA A 1 -0.87 -6.63 20.41
C ALA A 1 -1.07 -7.49 19.16
N VAL A 2 0.02 -7.97 18.51
CA VAL A 2 -0.06 -8.76 17.27
C VAL A 2 -0.93 -10.01 17.47
N ASN A 3 -0.65 -10.85 18.46
CA ASN A 3 -1.40 -12.09 18.71
C ASN A 3 -2.87 -11.81 19.07
N LEU A 4 -3.15 -10.79 19.87
CA LEU A 4 -4.52 -10.39 20.21
C LEU A 4 -5.32 -9.98 18.95
N ALA A 5 -4.74 -9.15 18.09
CA ALA A 5 -5.40 -8.76 16.86
C ALA A 5 -5.54 -9.93 15.87
N SER A 6 -4.56 -10.85 15.85
CA SER A 6 -4.64 -12.11 15.08
C SER A 6 -5.85 -12.97 15.50
N GLU A 7 -6.05 -13.18 16.79
CA GLU A 7 -7.20 -13.90 17.34
C GLU A 7 -8.51 -13.17 17.05
N TYR A 8 -8.54 -11.87 17.28
CA TYR A 8 -9.72 -11.02 17.08
C TYR A 8 -10.25 -11.07 15.63
N PHE A 9 -9.36 -10.91 14.64
CA PHE A 9 -9.71 -10.92 13.22
C PHE A 9 -9.62 -12.30 12.55
N ARG A 10 -9.15 -13.33 13.28
CA ARG A 10 -8.91 -14.69 12.75
C ARG A 10 -8.01 -14.69 11.53
N VAL A 11 -6.93 -13.92 11.59
CA VAL A 11 -5.87 -13.85 10.56
C VAL A 11 -4.53 -14.24 11.16
N LEU A 12 -3.58 -14.70 10.36
CA LEU A 12 -2.27 -15.12 10.85
C LEU A 12 -1.51 -13.95 11.53
N PRO A 13 -0.78 -14.18 12.63
CA PRO A 13 -0.01 -13.13 13.33
C PRO A 13 0.94 -12.37 12.39
N ILE A 14 1.57 -13.07 11.46
CA ILE A 14 2.49 -12.46 10.48
C ILE A 14 1.79 -11.47 9.55
N ILE A 15 0.50 -11.70 9.23
CA ILE A 15 -0.32 -10.76 8.45
C ILE A 15 -0.57 -9.50 9.26
N VAL A 16 -0.88 -9.63 10.54
CA VAL A 16 -1.11 -8.48 11.44
C VAL A 16 0.15 -7.66 11.62
N GLU A 17 1.30 -8.32 11.83
CA GLU A 17 2.58 -7.64 11.97
C GLU A 17 2.94 -6.86 10.70
N LYS A 18 2.83 -7.49 9.54
CA LYS A 18 3.11 -6.85 8.26
C LYS A 18 2.17 -5.68 7.97
N ASP A 19 0.88 -5.85 8.25
CA ASP A 19 -0.13 -4.79 8.16
C ASP A 19 0.20 -3.58 9.05
N TYR A 20 0.73 -3.83 10.23
CA TYR A 20 1.22 -2.77 11.12
C TYR A 20 2.33 -1.94 10.46
N TYR A 21 3.38 -2.58 9.94
CA TYR A 21 4.49 -1.87 9.29
C TYR A 21 4.03 -1.15 8.02
N VAL A 22 3.21 -1.78 7.18
CA VAL A 22 2.56 -1.13 6.02
C VAL A 22 1.84 0.14 6.46
N THR A 23 1.05 0.06 7.52
CA THR A 23 0.27 1.21 8.02
C THR A 23 1.18 2.32 8.56
N MET A 24 2.23 1.99 9.31
CA MET A 24 3.15 2.99 9.85
C MET A 24 3.96 3.69 8.76
N ILE A 25 4.41 2.95 7.74
CA ILE A 25 5.09 3.54 6.58
C ILE A 25 4.15 4.52 5.85
N LEU A 26 2.91 4.11 5.57
CA LEU A 26 1.91 4.97 4.92
C LEU A 26 1.60 6.23 5.73
N ARG A 27 1.52 6.10 7.08
CA ARG A 27 1.32 7.23 7.99
C ARG A 27 2.44 8.25 7.87
N GLU A 28 3.67 7.79 7.91
CA GLU A 28 4.81 8.68 7.83
C GLU A 28 4.97 9.32 6.44
N LEU A 29 4.61 8.60 5.38
CA LEU A 29 4.52 9.15 4.02
C LEU A 29 3.46 10.26 3.94
N SER A 30 2.25 10.00 4.45
CA SER A 30 1.15 10.98 4.39
C SER A 30 1.45 12.28 5.14
N LYS A 31 2.16 12.20 6.28
CA LYS A 31 2.59 13.38 7.05
C LYS A 31 3.61 14.25 6.31
N ARG A 32 4.48 13.66 5.50
CA ARG A 32 5.65 14.35 4.91
C ARG A 32 5.49 14.71 3.46
N LEU A 33 4.63 13.98 2.72
CA LEU A 33 4.53 14.05 1.26
C LEU A 33 3.07 14.18 0.81
N GLY A 34 2.54 15.39 0.78
CA GLY A 34 1.14 15.65 0.39
C GLY A 34 0.81 15.35 -1.09
N PHE A 35 1.83 15.04 -1.91
CA PHE A 35 1.67 14.73 -3.34
C PHE A 35 1.61 13.23 -3.65
N VAL A 36 1.80 12.35 -2.67
CA VAL A 36 1.76 10.91 -2.89
C VAL A 36 0.33 10.38 -2.89
N VAL A 37 0.09 9.40 -3.75
CA VAL A 37 -1.19 8.71 -3.88
C VAL A 37 -0.96 7.22 -3.66
N PHE A 38 -1.66 6.64 -2.71
CA PHE A 38 -1.65 5.21 -2.44
C PHE A 38 -2.55 4.48 -3.42
N LYS A 39 -2.04 3.40 -4.01
CA LYS A 39 -2.77 2.62 -5.01
C LYS A 39 -2.58 1.12 -4.82
N GLY A 40 -2.97 0.35 -5.84
CA GLY A 40 -2.71 -1.09 -5.92
C GLY A 40 -3.63 -1.95 -5.07
N GLY A 41 -3.26 -3.23 -4.93
CA GLY A 41 -4.07 -4.21 -4.21
C GLY A 41 -4.26 -3.88 -2.73
N THR A 42 -3.23 -3.33 -2.09
CA THR A 42 -3.27 -2.99 -0.66
C THR A 42 -4.19 -1.81 -0.39
N SER A 43 -4.30 -0.83 -1.31
CA SER A 43 -5.30 0.23 -1.18
C SER A 43 -6.73 -0.29 -1.32
N LEU A 44 -6.94 -1.28 -2.20
CA LEU A 44 -8.25 -1.94 -2.36
C LEU A 44 -8.70 -2.67 -1.11
N SER A 45 -7.79 -3.38 -0.42
CA SER A 45 -8.12 -4.10 0.80
C SER A 45 -8.20 -3.18 2.01
N LYS A 46 -7.24 -2.28 2.18
CA LYS A 46 -7.06 -1.46 3.39
C LYS A 46 -7.99 -0.24 3.44
N CYS A 47 -8.15 0.47 2.33
CA CYS A 47 -8.95 1.70 2.25
C CYS A 47 -10.35 1.44 1.68
N HIS A 48 -10.42 0.95 0.46
CA HIS A 48 -11.70 0.74 -0.24
C HIS A 48 -12.52 -0.43 0.30
N LYS A 49 -11.90 -1.39 1.02
CA LYS A 49 -12.55 -2.63 1.50
C LYS A 49 -13.22 -3.43 0.37
N ALA A 50 -12.72 -3.25 -0.87
CA ALA A 50 -13.29 -3.83 -2.08
C ALA A 50 -12.88 -5.29 -2.30
N ILE A 51 -11.76 -5.73 -1.72
CA ILE A 51 -11.24 -7.09 -1.84
C ILE A 51 -10.99 -7.71 -0.46
N LYS A 52 -11.10 -9.04 -0.38
CA LYS A 52 -10.89 -9.81 0.87
C LYS A 52 -9.60 -10.62 0.88
N ARG A 53 -8.80 -10.57 -0.21
CA ARG A 53 -7.49 -11.21 -0.22
C ARG A 53 -6.45 -10.34 0.49
N PHE A 54 -5.48 -11.00 1.07
CA PHE A 54 -4.31 -10.31 1.63
C PHE A 54 -3.50 -9.63 0.51
N SER A 55 -3.07 -8.42 0.78
CA SER A 55 -2.14 -7.65 -0.04
C SER A 55 -1.22 -6.87 0.89
N GLU A 56 0.07 -6.89 0.60
CA GLU A 56 1.13 -6.51 1.53
C GLU A 56 2.11 -5.48 0.97
N ASP A 57 2.05 -5.24 -0.34
CA ASP A 57 2.93 -4.28 -1.02
C ASP A 57 2.37 -2.86 -0.90
N ILE A 58 3.24 -1.88 -0.82
CA ILE A 58 2.88 -0.47 -0.88
C ILE A 58 3.14 0.04 -2.28
N ASP A 59 2.09 0.30 -3.03
CA ASP A 59 2.17 0.94 -4.34
C ASP A 59 1.90 2.44 -4.21
N ILE A 60 2.89 3.27 -4.52
CA ILE A 60 2.79 4.73 -4.49
C ILE A 60 2.91 5.29 -5.90
N THR A 61 2.02 6.20 -6.21
CA THR A 61 2.12 7.06 -7.38
C THR A 61 1.95 8.53 -7.00
N ILE A 62 1.89 9.40 -7.98
CA ILE A 62 1.69 10.84 -7.80
C ILE A 62 0.59 11.32 -8.74
N ASP A 63 -0.16 12.32 -8.29
CA ASP A 63 -1.28 12.92 -9.03
C ASP A 63 -0.89 14.12 -9.90
N SER A 64 0.40 14.45 -9.93
CA SER A 64 0.92 15.63 -10.62
C SER A 64 2.36 15.44 -11.08
N LYS A 65 2.80 16.25 -12.03
CA LYS A 65 4.20 16.23 -12.48
C LYS A 65 5.12 16.74 -11.38
N LEU A 66 6.03 15.88 -10.91
CA LEU A 66 7.03 16.26 -9.90
C LEU A 66 8.21 17.00 -10.50
N SER A 67 8.71 18.00 -9.77
CA SER A 67 10.02 18.58 -9.99
C SER A 67 11.12 17.57 -9.58
N GLN A 68 12.35 17.79 -10.08
CA GLN A 68 13.51 16.97 -9.66
C GLN A 68 13.76 17.05 -8.15
N GLY A 69 13.49 18.19 -7.52
CA GLY A 69 13.61 18.38 -6.09
C GLY A 69 12.61 17.52 -5.30
N GLN A 70 11.37 17.42 -5.76
CA GLN A 70 10.34 16.58 -5.14
C GLN A 70 10.67 15.10 -5.28
N MET A 71 11.18 14.65 -6.44
CA MET A 71 11.63 13.26 -6.62
C MET A 71 12.80 12.91 -5.68
N LYS A 72 13.76 13.83 -5.48
CA LYS A 72 14.83 13.64 -4.51
C LYS A 72 14.29 13.59 -3.10
N LYS A 73 13.38 14.49 -2.74
CA LYS A 73 12.72 14.53 -1.44
C LYS A 73 11.99 13.21 -1.13
N LEU A 74 11.32 12.60 -2.10
CA LEU A 74 10.66 11.30 -1.89
C LEU A 74 11.66 10.23 -1.41
N LYS A 75 12.82 10.09 -2.08
CA LYS A 75 13.85 9.12 -1.67
C LYS A 75 14.42 9.45 -0.27
N GLU A 76 14.66 10.71 0.03
CA GLU A 76 15.14 11.15 1.35
C GLU A 76 14.13 10.83 2.45
N VAL A 77 12.85 11.13 2.23
CA VAL A 77 11.77 10.81 3.17
C VAL A 77 11.64 9.31 3.40
N ILE A 78 11.78 8.47 2.36
CA ILE A 78 11.78 7.01 2.54
C ILE A 78 12.92 6.55 3.46
N LYS A 79 14.11 7.13 3.32
CA LYS A 79 15.25 6.85 4.22
C LYS A 79 14.96 7.32 5.66
N GLU A 80 14.38 8.51 5.84
CA GLU A 80 13.99 9.02 7.15
C GLU A 80 12.97 8.10 7.82
N ILE A 81 11.94 7.66 7.07
CA ILE A 81 10.92 6.73 7.57
C ILE A 81 11.56 5.41 8.00
N SER A 82 12.49 4.86 7.20
CA SER A 82 13.18 3.63 7.57
C SER A 82 13.95 3.79 8.89
N SER A 83 14.64 4.92 9.06
CA SER A 83 15.36 5.22 10.31
C SER A 83 14.41 5.35 11.50
N ILE A 84 13.28 6.04 11.35
CA ILE A 84 12.28 6.26 12.42
C ILE A 84 11.64 4.93 12.87
N LEU A 85 11.36 4.06 11.92
CA LEU A 85 10.67 2.79 12.16
C LEU A 85 11.64 1.62 12.42
N GLY A 86 12.95 1.87 12.45
CA GLY A 86 13.96 0.83 12.67
C GLY A 86 14.05 -0.19 11.52
N LEU A 87 13.77 0.25 10.27
CA LEU A 87 13.82 -0.60 9.09
C LEU A 87 15.19 -0.53 8.41
N SER A 88 15.58 -1.60 7.71
CA SER A 88 16.70 -1.57 6.77
C SER A 88 16.19 -1.47 5.33
N ILE A 89 17.01 -0.91 4.42
CA ILE A 89 16.72 -0.87 2.99
C ILE A 89 17.93 -1.46 2.25
N PRO A 90 18.04 -2.79 2.15
CA PRO A 90 19.25 -3.44 1.60
C PRO A 90 19.52 -3.05 0.14
N ASN A 91 18.49 -2.72 -0.61
CA ASN A 91 18.61 -2.34 -2.03
C ASN A 91 18.62 -0.82 -2.28
N ILE A 92 18.96 0.01 -1.28
CA ILE A 92 18.90 1.48 -1.42
C ILE A 92 19.78 2.02 -2.54
N ASP A 93 20.92 1.38 -2.80
CA ASP A 93 21.86 1.80 -3.84
C ASP A 93 21.41 1.46 -5.25
N GLU A 94 20.45 0.56 -5.40
CA GLU A 94 19.82 0.23 -6.69
C GLU A 94 18.77 1.25 -7.08
N THR A 95 18.24 2.02 -6.13
CA THR A 95 17.20 3.02 -6.37
C THR A 95 17.77 4.36 -6.86
N ARG A 96 17.06 5.02 -7.77
CA ARG A 96 17.48 6.30 -8.35
C ARG A 96 16.32 7.30 -8.35
N SER A 97 16.51 8.48 -7.77
CA SER A 97 15.46 9.50 -7.64
C SER A 97 14.87 9.95 -8.99
N ARG A 98 15.63 9.85 -10.08
CA ARG A 98 15.20 10.28 -11.43
C ARG A 98 14.50 9.18 -12.25
N ARG A 99 14.41 7.94 -11.73
CA ARG A 99 13.70 6.87 -12.43
C ARG A 99 12.20 7.05 -12.26
N SER A 100 11.45 6.74 -13.31
CA SER A 100 9.98 6.70 -13.26
C SER A 100 9.43 5.58 -12.37
N TYR A 101 10.24 4.55 -12.10
CA TYR A 101 9.91 3.44 -11.22
C TYR A 101 11.08 3.09 -10.32
N ASN A 102 10.80 2.90 -9.04
CA ASN A 102 11.73 2.31 -8.07
C ASN A 102 10.98 1.31 -7.19
N ARG A 103 11.72 0.31 -6.73
CA ARG A 103 11.27 -0.67 -5.75
C ARG A 103 12.20 -0.62 -4.55
N TYR A 104 11.63 -0.46 -3.36
CA TYR A 104 12.33 -0.45 -2.08
C TYR A 104 11.94 -1.71 -1.31
N ILE A 105 12.92 -2.39 -0.72
CA ILE A 105 12.72 -3.49 0.21
C ILE A 105 12.93 -2.91 1.61
N LEU A 106 11.86 -2.82 2.40
CA LEU A 106 11.88 -2.26 3.75
C LEU A 106 11.79 -3.43 4.74
N GLU A 107 12.94 -3.89 5.21
CA GLU A 107 13.05 -5.03 6.15
C GLU A 107 12.85 -4.56 7.59
N TYR A 108 12.11 -5.32 8.36
CA TYR A 108 11.90 -5.11 9.79
C TYR A 108 12.30 -6.33 10.60
N GLN A 109 12.61 -6.11 11.88
CA GLN A 109 12.84 -7.21 12.81
C GLN A 109 11.48 -7.73 13.29
N SER A 110 11.13 -8.96 12.93
CA SER A 110 9.90 -9.60 13.39
C SER A 110 9.93 -9.83 14.90
N VAL A 111 8.78 -9.61 15.56
CA VAL A 111 8.57 -9.94 16.97
C VAL A 111 8.03 -11.36 17.17
N LEU A 112 7.79 -12.09 16.07
CA LEU A 112 7.31 -13.47 16.09
C LEU A 112 8.48 -14.43 16.13
N SER A 113 8.48 -15.34 17.08
CA SER A 113 9.57 -16.30 17.32
C SER A 113 9.64 -17.45 16.30
N ASP A 114 8.52 -17.78 15.68
CA ASP A 114 8.37 -18.83 14.68
C ASP A 114 7.81 -18.21 13.39
N SER A 115 8.64 -17.47 12.65
CA SER A 115 8.23 -17.03 11.31
C SER A 115 8.30 -18.23 10.38
N ASP A 116 7.13 -18.65 9.90
CA ASP A 116 7.03 -19.53 8.73
C ASP A 116 7.86 -18.88 7.61
N ASP A 117 8.85 -19.57 7.06
CA ASP A 117 9.78 -19.06 6.02
C ASP A 117 9.04 -18.55 4.75
N ALA A 118 7.73 -18.79 4.69
CA ALA A 118 6.88 -18.41 3.57
C ALA A 118 6.65 -16.89 3.40
N VAL A 119 6.76 -16.09 4.49
CA VAL A 119 6.54 -14.63 4.44
C VAL A 119 7.75 -13.91 5.01
N GLN A 120 8.49 -13.24 4.14
CA GLN A 120 9.65 -12.45 4.55
C GLN A 120 9.23 -11.25 5.41
N PRO A 121 9.96 -10.92 6.49
CA PRO A 121 9.71 -9.76 7.35
C PRO A 121 10.16 -8.46 6.65
N ALA A 122 9.56 -8.18 5.51
CA ALA A 122 9.84 -7.01 4.70
C ALA A 122 8.56 -6.49 4.04
N VAL A 123 8.47 -5.18 3.89
CA VAL A 123 7.45 -4.51 3.10
C VAL A 123 8.07 -4.09 1.77
N LEU A 124 7.48 -4.53 0.66
CA LEU A 124 7.88 -4.05 -0.65
C LEU A 124 7.14 -2.74 -0.92
N MET A 125 7.88 -1.68 -1.24
CA MET A 125 7.30 -0.41 -1.64
C MET A 125 7.74 -0.07 -3.05
N GLU A 126 6.76 0.06 -3.93
CA GLU A 126 6.95 0.47 -5.31
C GLU A 126 6.52 1.92 -5.49
N THR A 127 7.34 2.71 -6.15
CA THR A 127 7.02 4.08 -6.52
C THR A 127 7.01 4.20 -8.02
N SER A 128 5.89 4.65 -8.58
CA SER A 128 5.75 4.89 -10.01
C SER A 128 5.23 6.30 -10.27
N PHE A 129 5.74 6.95 -11.29
CA PHE A 129 5.31 8.29 -11.67
C PHE A 129 4.47 8.21 -12.91
N ALA A 130 3.16 8.46 -12.78
CA ALA A 130 2.27 8.62 -13.90
C ALA A 130 2.32 10.07 -14.40
N GLU A 131 2.39 10.27 -15.72
CA GLU A 131 2.33 11.61 -16.32
C GLU A 131 0.89 12.13 -16.45
N VAL A 132 -0.09 11.29 -16.21
CA VAL A 132 -1.52 11.58 -16.41
C VAL A 132 -2.23 11.70 -15.09
N SER A 133 -2.95 12.81 -14.91
CA SER A 133 -3.86 12.98 -13.77
C SER A 133 -4.99 11.95 -13.81
N PHE A 134 -5.39 11.47 -12.66
CA PHE A 134 -6.44 10.47 -12.50
C PHE A 134 -7.25 10.76 -11.21
N PRO A 135 -8.50 10.23 -11.10
CA PRO A 135 -9.33 10.44 -9.93
C PRO A 135 -8.68 9.90 -8.65
N THR A 136 -8.66 10.74 -7.62
CA THR A 136 -8.20 10.39 -6.28
C THR A 136 -9.28 10.70 -5.25
N VAL A 137 -9.28 9.96 -4.14
CA VAL A 137 -10.16 10.17 -2.99
C VAL A 137 -9.33 10.21 -1.72
N VAL A 138 -9.75 11.00 -0.73
CA VAL A 138 -9.12 10.98 0.60
C VAL A 138 -9.84 9.94 1.44
N MET A 139 -9.09 9.00 2.00
CA MET A 139 -9.66 7.89 2.75
C MET A 139 -8.88 7.63 4.05
N PRO A 140 -9.56 7.14 5.10
CA PRO A 140 -8.90 6.74 6.34
C PRO A 140 -8.09 5.46 6.12
N VAL A 141 -6.90 5.44 6.68
CA VAL A 141 -5.99 4.29 6.73
C VAL A 141 -5.85 3.83 8.18
N ARG A 142 -5.99 2.52 8.42
CA ARG A 142 -5.92 1.91 9.75
C ARG A 142 -5.20 0.57 9.68
N SER A 143 -4.62 0.13 10.80
CA SER A 143 -4.07 -1.21 10.95
C SER A 143 -5.08 -2.14 11.62
N TYR A 144 -4.89 -3.46 11.50
CA TYR A 144 -5.65 -4.44 12.28
C TYR A 144 -5.55 -4.17 13.78
N ILE A 145 -4.34 -3.85 14.28
CA ILE A 145 -4.16 -3.51 15.70
C ILE A 145 -4.96 -2.26 16.05
N GLY A 146 -4.92 -1.23 15.21
CA GLY A 146 -5.70 0.00 15.40
C GLY A 146 -7.20 -0.25 15.39
N ASP A 147 -7.71 -1.04 14.45
CA ASP A 147 -9.13 -1.40 14.35
C ASP A 147 -9.59 -2.17 15.60
N MET A 148 -8.84 -3.16 16.08
CA MET A 148 -9.14 -3.86 17.34
C MET A 148 -9.13 -2.90 18.53
N MET A 149 -8.11 -2.04 18.64
CA MET A 149 -8.02 -1.10 19.77
C MET A 149 -9.11 -0.04 19.77
N MET A 150 -9.64 0.35 18.62
CA MET A 150 -10.79 1.27 18.56
C MET A 150 -12.02 0.69 19.27
N GLU A 151 -12.20 -0.61 19.26
CA GLU A 151 -13.33 -1.29 19.88
C GLU A 151 -13.02 -1.69 21.33
N GLU A 152 -11.86 -2.30 21.58
CA GLU A 152 -11.51 -2.89 22.86
C GLU A 152 -10.82 -1.93 23.86
N ALA A 153 -10.03 -0.96 23.35
CA ALA A 153 -9.24 -0.06 24.19
C ALA A 153 -9.09 1.35 23.57
N PRO A 154 -10.20 2.07 23.31
CA PRO A 154 -10.17 3.34 22.58
C PRO A 154 -9.37 4.45 23.30
N LYS A 155 -9.26 4.40 24.60
CA LYS A 155 -8.46 5.38 25.36
C LYS A 155 -6.96 5.22 25.13
N GLU A 156 -6.50 4.01 24.91
CA GLU A 156 -5.08 3.69 24.69
C GLU A 156 -4.64 3.88 23.22
N LEU A 157 -5.58 3.94 22.29
CA LEU A 157 -5.31 4.08 20.86
C LEU A 157 -4.36 5.25 20.56
N LYS A 158 -4.61 6.40 21.20
CA LYS A 158 -3.80 7.61 21.04
C LYS A 158 -2.39 7.46 21.64
N ASN A 159 -2.28 6.81 22.79
CA ASN A 159 -1.02 6.62 23.48
C ASN A 159 -0.04 5.79 22.63
N PHE A 160 -0.57 4.85 21.86
CA PHE A 160 0.22 3.99 20.95
C PHE A 160 0.35 4.59 19.54
N GLY A 161 -0.23 5.77 19.27
CA GLY A 161 -0.18 6.40 17.96
C GLY A 161 -0.84 5.56 16.85
N LEU A 162 -1.90 4.80 17.17
CA LEU A 162 -2.59 3.89 16.24
C LEU A 162 -3.91 4.46 15.70
N GLU A 163 -4.15 5.74 15.94
CA GLU A 163 -5.33 6.45 15.44
C GLU A 163 -5.40 6.38 13.91
N PRO A 164 -6.60 6.40 13.31
CA PRO A 164 -6.75 6.55 11.87
C PRO A 164 -6.08 7.82 11.36
N PHE A 165 -5.57 7.78 10.14
CA PHE A 165 -5.07 8.96 9.45
C PHE A 165 -5.59 8.96 8.01
N GLU A 166 -5.68 10.14 7.42
CA GLU A 166 -6.15 10.31 6.06
C GLU A 166 -5.00 10.29 5.06
N MET A 167 -5.24 9.70 3.90
CA MET A 167 -4.31 9.66 2.78
C MET A 167 -5.05 9.75 1.45
N LYS A 168 -4.42 10.37 0.44
CA LYS A 168 -4.91 10.28 -0.94
C LYS A 168 -4.76 8.87 -1.46
N VAL A 169 -5.85 8.34 -2.02
CA VAL A 169 -5.94 6.99 -2.58
C VAL A 169 -6.46 7.07 -4.00
N GLN A 170 -5.95 6.26 -4.90
CA GLN A 170 -6.44 6.14 -6.27
C GLN A 170 -7.89 5.66 -6.29
N GLY A 171 -8.72 6.27 -7.13
CA GLY A 171 -10.13 5.88 -7.31
C GLY A 171 -10.29 4.44 -7.83
N LEU A 172 -11.43 3.82 -7.54
CA LEU A 172 -11.73 2.45 -7.98
C LEU A 172 -11.78 2.33 -9.50
N ASP A 173 -12.29 3.35 -10.17
CA ASP A 173 -12.38 3.47 -11.61
C ASP A 173 -11.00 3.37 -12.28
N ARG A 174 -10.06 4.21 -11.89
CA ARG A 174 -8.69 4.13 -12.40
C ARG A 174 -8.01 2.82 -12.00
N THR A 175 -8.25 2.33 -10.79
CA THR A 175 -7.68 1.06 -10.34
C THR A 175 -8.19 -0.13 -11.18
N LEU A 176 -9.48 -0.13 -11.56
CA LEU A 176 -10.01 -1.14 -12.47
C LEU A 176 -9.29 -1.10 -13.83
N VAL A 177 -9.13 0.08 -14.42
CA VAL A 177 -8.40 0.27 -15.69
C VAL A 177 -6.97 -0.25 -15.58
N ASP A 178 -6.23 0.12 -14.53
CA ASP A 178 -4.84 -0.35 -14.31
C ASP A 178 -4.76 -1.87 -14.20
N LYS A 179 -5.76 -2.54 -13.58
CA LYS A 179 -5.81 -4.00 -13.48
C LYS A 179 -6.08 -4.67 -14.82
N VAL A 180 -6.92 -4.09 -15.65
CA VAL A 180 -7.17 -4.58 -17.03
C VAL A 180 -5.89 -4.47 -17.85
N PHE A 181 -5.23 -3.31 -17.84
CA PHE A 181 -3.95 -3.14 -18.54
C PHE A 181 -2.87 -4.11 -18.05
N ALA A 182 -2.77 -4.35 -16.75
CA ALA A 182 -1.81 -5.31 -16.22
C ALA A 182 -2.05 -6.73 -16.74
N ILE A 183 -3.32 -7.17 -16.89
CA ILE A 183 -3.62 -8.47 -17.51
C ILE A 183 -3.22 -8.49 -18.97
N CYS A 184 -3.53 -7.43 -19.73
CA CYS A 184 -3.13 -7.34 -21.14
C CYS A 184 -1.61 -7.41 -21.30
N ASP A 185 -0.85 -6.66 -20.48
CA ASP A 185 0.61 -6.66 -20.51
C ASP A 185 1.19 -8.04 -20.18
N TYR A 186 0.65 -8.72 -19.16
CA TYR A 186 1.09 -10.07 -18.81
C TYR A 186 0.77 -11.08 -19.91
N TYR A 187 -0.39 -10.96 -20.55
CA TYR A 187 -0.75 -11.81 -21.69
C TYR A 187 0.23 -11.61 -22.84
N MET A 188 0.53 -10.37 -23.20
CA MET A 188 1.48 -10.04 -24.28
C MET A 188 2.91 -10.52 -23.99
N GLN A 189 3.28 -10.62 -22.70
CA GLN A 189 4.60 -11.09 -22.25
C GLN A 189 4.65 -12.59 -21.93
N ASP A 190 3.61 -13.36 -22.25
CA ASP A 190 3.46 -14.79 -21.94
C ASP A 190 3.64 -15.15 -20.45
N ARG A 191 3.21 -14.23 -19.56
CA ARG A 191 3.30 -14.37 -18.09
C ARG A 191 1.98 -14.81 -17.47
N VAL A 192 1.28 -15.75 -18.08
CA VAL A 192 -0.10 -16.17 -17.73
C VAL A 192 -0.27 -16.55 -16.25
N LYS A 193 0.74 -17.16 -15.61
CA LYS A 193 0.67 -17.58 -14.20
C LYS A 193 0.50 -16.46 -13.17
N LYS A 194 0.73 -15.19 -13.54
CA LYS A 194 0.61 -14.03 -12.63
C LYS A 194 -0.77 -13.35 -12.65
N HIS A 195 -1.70 -13.84 -13.44
CA HIS A 195 -2.98 -13.18 -13.69
C HIS A 195 -4.04 -13.34 -12.58
N SER A 196 -3.97 -14.39 -11.77
CA SER A 196 -5.05 -14.77 -10.86
C SER A 196 -5.47 -13.66 -9.89
N ARG A 197 -4.50 -12.92 -9.32
CA ARG A 197 -4.80 -11.82 -8.39
C ARG A 197 -5.50 -10.65 -9.10
N HIS A 198 -5.05 -10.27 -10.29
CA HIS A 198 -5.66 -9.18 -11.06
C HIS A 198 -7.06 -9.56 -11.55
N THR A 199 -7.26 -10.79 -12.00
CA THR A 199 -8.58 -11.30 -12.41
C THR A 199 -9.57 -11.27 -11.22
N TYR A 200 -9.14 -11.71 -10.04
CA TYR A 200 -9.95 -11.60 -8.83
C TYR A 200 -10.29 -10.14 -8.50
N ASP A 201 -9.32 -9.25 -8.58
CA ASP A 201 -9.53 -7.83 -8.29
C ASP A 201 -10.54 -7.21 -9.28
N ILE A 202 -10.40 -7.49 -10.59
CA ILE A 202 -11.34 -7.04 -11.62
C ILE A 202 -12.75 -7.56 -11.33
N TYR A 203 -12.88 -8.86 -11.04
CA TYR A 203 -14.18 -9.45 -10.69
C TYR A 203 -14.85 -8.73 -9.52
N LYS A 204 -14.07 -8.29 -8.52
CA LYS A 204 -14.59 -7.55 -7.38
C LYS A 204 -14.91 -6.08 -7.69
N LEU A 205 -14.21 -5.48 -8.63
CA LEU A 205 -14.34 -4.06 -8.94
C LEU A 205 -15.41 -3.76 -10.01
N ILE A 206 -15.68 -4.70 -10.90
CA ILE A 206 -16.53 -4.44 -12.07
C ILE A 206 -17.94 -3.98 -11.70
N ASP A 207 -18.49 -4.52 -10.61
CA ASP A 207 -19.82 -4.13 -10.13
C ASP A 207 -19.81 -2.86 -9.26
N LEU A 208 -18.62 -2.45 -8.80
CA LEU A 208 -18.44 -1.27 -7.95
C LEU A 208 -18.15 0.00 -8.76
N VAL A 209 -17.73 -0.16 -10.03
CA VAL A 209 -17.34 0.96 -10.89
C VAL A 209 -18.39 1.22 -11.96
N PRO A 210 -19.14 2.33 -11.87
CA PRO A 210 -20.13 2.69 -12.86
C PRO A 210 -19.49 2.94 -14.24
N GLN A 211 -20.11 2.41 -15.30
CA GLN A 211 -19.67 2.59 -16.70
C GLN A 211 -20.09 3.97 -17.24
N THR A 212 -19.68 5.05 -16.58
CA THR A 212 -20.03 6.43 -16.96
C THR A 212 -19.21 6.93 -18.17
N LYS A 213 -19.53 8.14 -18.65
CA LYS A 213 -18.73 8.79 -19.70
C LYS A 213 -17.33 9.13 -19.20
N GLU A 214 -17.21 9.54 -17.94
CA GLU A 214 -15.95 9.86 -17.26
C GLU A 214 -15.06 8.61 -17.14
N PHE A 215 -15.66 7.46 -16.77
CA PHE A 215 -14.94 6.19 -16.75
C PHE A 215 -14.37 5.81 -18.14
N LYS A 216 -15.16 6.05 -19.20
CA LYS A 216 -14.71 5.74 -20.57
C LYS A 216 -13.62 6.68 -21.09
N ALA A 217 -13.39 7.80 -20.43
CA ALA A 217 -12.33 8.77 -20.75
C ALA A 217 -11.02 8.53 -19.99
N LEU A 218 -10.99 7.60 -19.05
CA LEU A 218 -9.79 7.16 -18.30
C LEU A 218 -8.88 6.28 -19.14
#